data_173e4c43346c0130ed6ee222fded0797
#
_entry.id   173e4c43346c0130ed6ee222fded0797
#
_cell.length_a   1.000
_cell.length_b   1.000
_cell.length_c   1.000
_cell.angle_alpha   90.00
_cell.angle_beta   90.00
_cell.angle_gamma   90.00
#
_symmetry.space_group_name_H-M   'P 1'
#
loop_
_entity.id
_entity.type
_entity.pdbx_description
1 polymer ?
#
loop_
_entity_poly.entity_id
_entity_poly.type
_entity_poly.pdbx_seq_one_letter_code
_entity_poly.pdbx_strand_id
1 'polypeptide(L)'
;ATSGTILPEKVAMLPSEEVAPSLIPLVQDADGNVSLWLENGDFVARGLGSSLIDIISAALSGVFQKPLKYTDARTAWRWRTAKSKYKLSVTSKLKVGFTGDSWTEKKAIPQMMANILYSEYSKAGEGWINFASANGDTLNGMTFSISGWTTYDASETTVAPTYGCALDGLCLYATGTAARITLNSVSATGLSIYYKDTLGTFRYTIDGGTPVVVAGTGSGNVTKVDITGLANSTHQLVIDLTGNTDTVVIYGVYATISSNGVEIQKFGNANITADGYTKVLSYIPYFAQQLNPDIIFMIIGTNDYRLGRTLTNFYTALTSWVQTYKTALPDTCLVLIAPPQCNATGSYPLTSYRDIMRKVATENNCEFFSLYDDFPSSYATANSYGLWNDALHLNNNGADFLSRELYKYFL
;
A
#
# COMPACT_ATOMS: atom_id res chain seq x y z
N ALA A 1 -1.30 -41.06 22.39
CA ALA A 1 -2.33 -40.01 22.21
C ALA A 1 -2.99 -40.23 20.85
N THR A 2 -4.17 -40.82 20.87
CA THR A 2 -5.00 -40.99 19.66
C THR A 2 -5.66 -39.65 19.30
N SER A 3 -5.53 -39.28 18.06
CA SER A 3 -6.18 -38.08 17.50
C SER A 3 -7.69 -38.17 17.72
N GLY A 4 -8.25 -37.29 18.57
CA GLY A 4 -9.69 -37.19 18.74
C GLY A 4 -10.36 -36.78 17.43
N THR A 5 -11.28 -37.56 16.94
CA THR A 5 -12.06 -37.27 15.75
C THR A 5 -13.27 -36.42 16.16
N ILE A 6 -13.50 -35.29 15.52
CA ILE A 6 -14.76 -34.56 15.63
C ILE A 6 -15.82 -35.42 14.96
N LEU A 7 -16.83 -35.87 15.71
CA LEU A 7 -17.88 -36.73 15.20
C LEU A 7 -19.21 -35.95 15.15
N PRO A 8 -19.53 -35.27 14.05
CA PRO A 8 -20.80 -34.56 13.89
C PRO A 8 -22.02 -35.50 14.10
N GLU A 9 -21.90 -36.76 13.74
CA GLU A 9 -22.97 -37.73 13.83
C GLU A 9 -23.31 -38.14 15.29
N LYS A 10 -22.33 -38.06 16.21
CA LYS A 10 -22.59 -38.35 17.64
C LYS A 10 -23.19 -37.17 18.39
N VAL A 11 -23.07 -35.96 17.91
CA VAL A 11 -23.74 -34.79 18.51
C VAL A 11 -25.24 -34.92 18.42
N ALA A 12 -25.76 -35.57 17.37
CA ALA A 12 -27.21 -35.82 17.17
C ALA A 12 -27.75 -36.99 18.02
N MET A 13 -26.88 -37.76 18.68
CA MET A 13 -27.23 -38.97 19.40
C MET A 13 -27.24 -38.83 20.93
N LEU A 14 -26.92 -37.66 21.48
CA LEU A 14 -26.99 -37.45 22.92
C LEU A 14 -28.44 -37.22 23.33
N PRO A 15 -28.98 -38.01 24.31
CA PRO A 15 -30.33 -37.78 24.81
C PRO A 15 -30.45 -36.38 25.37
N SER A 16 -31.47 -35.67 24.93
CA SER A 16 -31.76 -34.28 25.35
C SER A 16 -32.01 -34.10 26.84
N GLU A 17 -32.08 -35.21 27.58
CA GLU A 17 -32.38 -35.23 29.01
C GLU A 17 -31.13 -35.22 29.90
N GLU A 18 -29.94 -35.52 29.38
CA GLU A 18 -28.69 -35.62 30.18
C GLU A 18 -27.77 -34.45 30.05
N VAL A 19 -27.98 -33.58 29.07
CA VAL A 19 -27.10 -32.42 28.81
C VAL A 19 -27.94 -31.16 28.84
N ALA A 20 -27.47 -30.16 29.60
CA ALA A 20 -28.11 -28.84 29.56
C ALA A 20 -28.23 -28.38 28.10
N PRO A 21 -29.37 -27.78 27.67
CA PRO A 21 -29.63 -27.46 26.26
C PRO A 21 -28.57 -26.58 25.58
N SER A 22 -27.68 -26.02 26.36
CA SER A 22 -26.60 -25.12 25.94
C SER A 22 -25.24 -25.81 25.79
N LEU A 23 -25.11 -27.11 26.09
CA LEU A 23 -23.85 -27.85 26.11
C LEU A 23 -23.81 -28.84 24.94
N ILE A 24 -22.88 -28.65 24.01
CA ILE A 24 -22.65 -29.50 22.85
C ILE A 24 -21.23 -30.10 22.96
N PRO A 25 -21.08 -31.44 23.08
CA PRO A 25 -19.76 -32.07 23.09
C PRO A 25 -19.12 -32.03 21.71
N LEU A 26 -17.89 -31.61 21.63
CA LEU A 26 -17.15 -31.44 20.37
C LEU A 26 -16.00 -32.43 20.21
N VAL A 27 -15.41 -32.88 21.32
CA VAL A 27 -14.28 -33.84 21.31
C VAL A 27 -14.53 -34.94 22.33
N GLN A 28 -14.42 -36.18 21.88
CA GLN A 28 -14.61 -37.37 22.70
C GLN A 28 -13.38 -38.28 22.51
N ASP A 29 -12.89 -38.87 23.62
CA ASP A 29 -11.85 -39.91 23.57
C ASP A 29 -12.40 -41.28 23.14
N ALA A 30 -11.51 -42.28 23.02
CA ALA A 30 -11.89 -43.62 22.62
C ALA A 30 -12.83 -44.32 23.63
N ASP A 31 -12.82 -43.87 24.88
CA ASP A 31 -13.63 -44.42 25.99
C ASP A 31 -14.96 -43.70 26.15
N GLY A 32 -15.22 -42.67 25.32
CA GLY A 32 -16.46 -41.91 25.29
C GLY A 32 -16.48 -40.70 26.20
N ASN A 33 -15.37 -40.32 26.86
CA ASN A 33 -15.33 -39.14 27.70
C ASN A 33 -15.20 -37.87 26.83
N VAL A 34 -16.06 -36.88 27.12
CA VAL A 34 -16.06 -35.60 26.39
C VAL A 34 -15.17 -34.58 27.09
N SER A 35 -14.26 -34.01 26.35
CA SER A 35 -13.24 -33.08 26.85
C SER A 35 -13.39 -31.66 26.36
N LEU A 36 -14.09 -31.42 25.26
CA LEU A 36 -14.37 -30.10 24.72
C LEU A 36 -15.84 -29.92 24.46
N TRP A 37 -16.39 -28.82 24.92
CA TRP A 37 -17.82 -28.50 24.83
C TRP A 37 -18.01 -27.14 24.17
N LEU A 38 -19.15 -26.95 23.51
CA LEU A 38 -19.67 -25.64 23.15
C LEU A 38 -20.76 -25.28 24.18
N GLU A 39 -20.55 -24.27 25.00
CA GLU A 39 -21.46 -23.77 26.00
C GLU A 39 -21.87 -22.33 25.66
N ASN A 40 -23.14 -22.12 25.35
CA ASN A 40 -23.66 -20.79 24.98
C ASN A 40 -22.90 -20.08 23.84
N GLY A 41 -22.28 -20.82 22.95
CA GLY A 41 -21.47 -20.28 21.83
C GLY A 41 -20.00 -20.16 22.12
N ASP A 42 -19.55 -20.42 23.35
CA ASP A 42 -18.15 -20.39 23.74
C ASP A 42 -17.55 -21.81 23.88
N PHE A 43 -16.27 -21.97 23.53
CA PHE A 43 -15.57 -23.23 23.71
C PHE A 43 -15.13 -23.38 25.16
N VAL A 44 -15.58 -24.44 25.82
CA VAL A 44 -15.27 -24.76 27.22
C VAL A 44 -14.57 -26.12 27.29
N ALA A 45 -13.37 -26.17 27.85
CA ALA A 45 -12.63 -27.38 28.16
C ALA A 45 -12.84 -27.73 29.65
N ARG A 46 -13.32 -28.93 29.96
CA ARG A 46 -13.54 -29.39 31.33
C ARG A 46 -12.71 -30.64 31.62
N GLY A 47 -12.04 -30.65 32.76
CA GLY A 47 -11.30 -31.81 33.22
C GLY A 47 -9.93 -32.00 32.58
N LEU A 48 -9.45 -31.02 31.82
CA LEU A 48 -8.16 -31.05 31.15
C LEU A 48 -7.14 -30.19 31.89
N GLY A 49 -5.95 -30.71 32.10
CA GLY A 49 -4.81 -29.89 32.55
C GLY A 49 -4.43 -28.87 31.48
N SER A 50 -3.77 -27.78 31.90
CA SER A 50 -3.31 -26.70 31.01
C SER A 50 -2.58 -27.19 29.77
N SER A 51 -1.79 -28.27 29.88
CA SER A 51 -1.06 -28.89 28.77
C SER A 51 -1.96 -29.44 27.65
N LEU A 52 -3.19 -29.83 27.93
CA LEU A 52 -4.09 -30.33 26.90
C LEU A 52 -4.87 -29.21 26.23
N ILE A 53 -5.15 -28.12 26.95
CA ILE A 53 -5.65 -26.87 26.37
C ILE A 53 -4.63 -26.32 25.37
N ASP A 54 -3.33 -26.37 25.70
CA ASP A 54 -2.25 -25.97 24.81
C ASP A 54 -2.16 -26.89 23.59
N ILE A 55 -2.33 -28.22 23.76
CA ILE A 55 -2.33 -29.18 22.65
C ILE A 55 -3.54 -29.01 21.77
N ILE A 56 -4.74 -28.79 22.34
CA ILE A 56 -5.96 -28.52 21.56
C ILE A 56 -5.86 -27.17 20.86
N SER A 57 -5.35 -26.15 21.53
CA SER A 57 -5.09 -24.82 20.92
C SER A 57 -4.06 -24.93 19.80
N ALA A 58 -2.98 -25.72 20.00
CA ALA A 58 -1.99 -25.99 18.97
C ALA A 58 -2.54 -26.85 17.82
N ALA A 59 -3.37 -27.86 18.11
CA ALA A 59 -4.03 -28.69 17.09
C ALA A 59 -5.08 -27.91 16.31
N LEU A 60 -5.90 -27.11 16.98
CA LEU A 60 -6.86 -26.21 16.34
C LEU A 60 -6.12 -25.09 15.58
N SER A 61 -5.03 -24.56 16.11
CA SER A 61 -4.16 -23.64 15.39
C SER A 61 -3.54 -24.30 14.17
N GLY A 62 -3.15 -25.56 14.24
CA GLY A 62 -2.65 -26.32 13.08
C GLY A 62 -3.71 -26.69 12.03
N VAL A 63 -4.96 -26.90 12.45
CA VAL A 63 -6.06 -27.29 11.54
C VAL A 63 -6.75 -26.05 10.93
N PHE A 64 -6.80 -24.93 11.65
CA PHE A 64 -7.44 -23.69 11.20
C PHE A 64 -6.49 -22.59 10.79
N GLN A 65 -5.18 -22.80 10.97
CA GLN A 65 -4.15 -21.84 10.54
C GLN A 65 -3.23 -22.40 9.46
N LYS A 66 -3.78 -22.75 8.30
CA LYS A 66 -3.12 -22.19 7.12
C LYS A 66 -3.41 -20.70 7.23
N PRO A 67 -2.39 -19.86 7.44
CA PRO A 67 -2.63 -18.44 7.42
C PRO A 67 -3.35 -18.14 6.13
N LEU A 68 -4.51 -17.47 6.20
CA LEU A 68 -5.22 -17.06 5.00
C LEU A 68 -4.20 -16.24 4.19
N LYS A 69 -3.84 -16.74 3.01
CA LYS A 69 -2.92 -16.00 2.12
C LYS A 69 -3.49 -14.63 1.77
N TYR A 70 -4.81 -14.53 1.72
CA TYR A 70 -5.54 -13.32 1.34
C TYR A 70 -6.92 -13.29 2.01
N THR A 71 -7.48 -12.11 2.15
CA THR A 71 -8.85 -11.85 2.57
C THR A 71 -9.81 -11.88 1.38
N ASP A 72 -11.12 -11.78 1.65
CA ASP A 72 -12.19 -11.94 0.68
C ASP A 72 -12.50 -10.66 -0.15
N ALA A 73 -11.71 -9.63 -0.02
CA ALA A 73 -11.87 -8.33 -0.69
C ALA A 73 -13.21 -7.62 -0.39
N ARG A 74 -13.87 -7.94 0.73
CA ARG A 74 -15.20 -7.37 1.06
C ARG A 74 -15.19 -5.85 1.13
N THR A 75 -14.06 -5.23 1.51
CA THR A 75 -13.91 -3.77 1.61
C THR A 75 -13.65 -3.10 0.25
N ALA A 76 -13.42 -3.85 -0.82
CA ALA A 76 -13.16 -3.32 -2.17
C ALA A 76 -14.45 -2.91 -2.92
N TRP A 77 -15.54 -2.58 -2.20
CA TRP A 77 -16.84 -2.25 -2.81
C TRP A 77 -16.77 -0.98 -3.65
N ARG A 78 -15.96 0.00 -3.25
CA ARG A 78 -15.75 1.25 -4.00
C ARG A 78 -15.11 0.97 -5.36
N TRP A 79 -14.05 0.17 -5.41
CA TRP A 79 -13.42 -0.29 -6.64
C TRP A 79 -14.43 -1.04 -7.53
N ARG A 80 -15.18 -2.00 -6.96
CA ARG A 80 -16.21 -2.74 -7.70
C ARG A 80 -17.28 -1.83 -8.27
N THR A 81 -17.68 -0.81 -7.53
CA THR A 81 -18.65 0.20 -7.99
C THR A 81 -18.10 1.02 -9.15
N ALA A 82 -16.86 1.51 -9.05
CA ALA A 82 -16.20 2.26 -10.12
C ALA A 82 -16.07 1.41 -11.39
N LYS A 83 -15.68 0.14 -11.23
CA LYS A 83 -15.60 -0.85 -12.31
C LYS A 83 -16.95 -1.10 -13.00
N SER A 84 -18.03 -1.23 -12.22
CA SER A 84 -19.38 -1.38 -12.75
C SER A 84 -19.83 -0.15 -13.54
N LYS A 85 -19.58 1.04 -13.02
CA LYS A 85 -19.87 2.30 -13.74
C LYS A 85 -19.12 2.38 -15.06
N TYR A 86 -17.83 2.04 -15.06
CA TYR A 86 -17.04 2.00 -16.31
C TYR A 86 -17.65 1.06 -17.34
N LYS A 87 -17.99 -0.19 -16.94
CA LYS A 87 -18.59 -1.20 -17.82
C LYS A 87 -19.96 -0.78 -18.38
N LEU A 88 -20.71 0.02 -17.64
CA LEU A 88 -21.99 0.57 -18.05
C LEU A 88 -21.86 1.90 -18.82
N SER A 89 -20.65 2.27 -19.22
CA SER A 89 -20.34 3.53 -19.91
C SER A 89 -20.75 4.80 -19.14
N VAL A 90 -20.91 4.68 -17.82
CA VAL A 90 -21.07 5.83 -16.93
C VAL A 90 -19.68 6.44 -16.71
N THR A 91 -19.60 7.77 -16.74
CA THR A 91 -18.32 8.46 -16.47
C THR A 91 -17.70 7.98 -15.16
N SER A 92 -16.56 7.34 -15.27
CA SER A 92 -15.86 6.76 -14.13
C SER A 92 -14.36 6.71 -14.38
N LYS A 93 -13.61 7.08 -13.37
CA LYS A 93 -12.18 6.82 -13.27
C LYS A 93 -11.94 5.79 -12.18
N LEU A 94 -11.22 4.75 -12.54
CA LEU A 94 -10.77 3.73 -11.60
C LEU A 94 -9.37 4.14 -11.12
N LYS A 95 -9.17 4.24 -9.82
CA LYS A 95 -7.91 4.73 -9.26
C LYS A 95 -7.29 3.70 -8.33
N VAL A 96 -6.09 3.24 -8.68
CA VAL A 96 -5.31 2.28 -7.91
C VAL A 96 -4.07 2.95 -7.38
N GLY A 97 -3.90 2.95 -6.06
CA GLY A 97 -2.74 3.49 -5.37
C GLY A 97 -1.76 2.41 -4.94
N PHE A 98 -0.47 2.73 -4.97
CA PHE A 98 0.62 1.92 -4.43
C PHE A 98 1.42 2.76 -3.46
N THR A 99 1.54 2.29 -2.21
CA THR A 99 2.31 2.95 -1.15
C THR A 99 3.09 1.93 -0.32
N GLY A 100 4.13 2.39 0.34
CA GLY A 100 5.01 1.55 1.14
C GLY A 100 6.47 1.92 0.92
N ASP A 101 7.34 0.92 0.92
CA ASP A 101 8.77 1.11 0.72
C ASP A 101 9.20 1.04 -0.76
N SER A 102 10.45 0.65 -1.02
CA SER A 102 11.00 0.51 -2.38
C SER A 102 10.22 -0.45 -3.30
N TRP A 103 9.41 -1.35 -2.76
CA TRP A 103 8.55 -2.24 -3.52
C TRP A 103 7.50 -1.49 -4.34
N THR A 104 7.09 -0.33 -3.86
CA THR A 104 6.09 0.53 -4.49
C THR A 104 6.65 1.84 -5.04
N GLU A 105 7.83 2.27 -4.57
CA GLU A 105 8.55 3.38 -5.17
C GLU A 105 9.19 2.98 -6.51
N LYS A 106 9.81 1.78 -6.59
CA LYS A 106 10.27 1.21 -7.87
C LYS A 106 9.07 0.91 -8.78
N LYS A 107 9.28 1.04 -10.09
CA LYS A 107 8.20 0.90 -11.08
C LYS A 107 7.73 -0.54 -11.31
N ALA A 108 8.52 -1.56 -10.96
CA ALA A 108 8.28 -2.94 -11.41
C ALA A 108 6.84 -3.41 -11.10
N ILE A 109 6.39 -3.35 -9.86
CA ILE A 109 5.05 -3.79 -9.46
C ILE A 109 3.95 -2.86 -10.00
N PRO A 110 4.00 -1.53 -9.75
CA PRO A 110 2.97 -0.64 -10.28
C PRO A 110 2.86 -0.67 -11.81
N GLN A 111 3.99 -0.84 -12.54
CA GLN A 111 3.96 -0.94 -14.01
C GLN A 111 3.34 -2.23 -14.51
N MET A 112 3.61 -3.38 -13.85
CA MET A 112 2.95 -4.64 -14.23
C MET A 112 1.45 -4.57 -13.98
N MET A 113 1.02 -4.00 -12.87
CA MET A 113 -0.40 -3.74 -12.63
C MET A 113 -0.99 -2.79 -13.67
N ALA A 114 -0.29 -1.72 -14.03
CA ALA A 114 -0.71 -0.81 -15.09
C ALA A 114 -0.91 -1.55 -16.42
N ASN A 115 0.04 -2.40 -16.81
CA ASN A 115 -0.05 -3.19 -18.05
C ASN A 115 -1.27 -4.11 -18.05
N ILE A 116 -1.57 -4.77 -16.94
CA ILE A 116 -2.76 -5.62 -16.78
C ILE A 116 -4.04 -4.78 -16.93
N LEU A 117 -4.13 -3.69 -16.18
CA LEU A 117 -5.35 -2.89 -16.15
C LEU A 117 -5.57 -2.09 -17.44
N TYR A 118 -4.51 -1.59 -18.08
CA TYR A 118 -4.65 -0.87 -19.37
C TYR A 118 -5.04 -1.77 -20.53
N SER A 119 -4.87 -3.11 -20.40
CA SER A 119 -5.38 -4.06 -21.41
C SER A 119 -6.89 -4.26 -21.31
N GLU A 120 -7.49 -4.00 -20.14
CA GLU A 120 -8.93 -4.15 -19.89
C GLU A 120 -9.66 -2.79 -19.85
N TYR A 121 -9.01 -1.79 -19.28
CA TYR A 121 -9.56 -0.43 -19.09
C TYR A 121 -8.63 0.58 -19.75
N SER A 122 -9.15 1.52 -20.49
CA SER A 122 -8.34 2.59 -21.08
C SER A 122 -7.53 3.33 -20.00
N LYS A 123 -6.37 3.87 -20.34
CA LYS A 123 -5.58 4.71 -19.47
C LYS A 123 -6.27 6.08 -19.30
N ALA A 124 -6.45 6.53 -18.05
CA ALA A 124 -7.10 7.81 -17.72
C ALA A 124 -6.14 8.85 -17.13
N GLY A 125 -4.84 8.62 -17.17
CA GLY A 125 -3.80 9.54 -16.70
C GLY A 125 -2.56 8.81 -16.21
N GLU A 126 -1.54 9.58 -15.85
CA GLU A 126 -0.32 9.05 -15.22
C GLU A 126 -0.46 8.98 -13.69
N GLY A 127 -1.48 9.63 -13.12
CA GLY A 127 -1.66 9.74 -11.68
C GLY A 127 -0.63 10.64 -11.01
N TRP A 128 -0.18 10.24 -9.81
CA TRP A 128 0.81 10.98 -9.02
C TRP A 128 2.24 10.75 -9.51
N ILE A 129 2.97 11.83 -9.73
CA ILE A 129 4.37 11.86 -10.16
C ILE A 129 5.16 12.62 -9.11
N ASN A 130 6.09 11.93 -8.44
CA ASN A 130 7.05 12.51 -7.52
C ASN A 130 8.42 12.66 -8.20
N PHE A 131 9.12 13.76 -7.93
CA PHE A 131 10.45 14.05 -8.47
C PHE A 131 11.56 13.82 -7.47
N ALA A 132 11.23 13.61 -6.20
CA ALA A 132 12.19 13.47 -5.11
C ALA A 132 12.57 12.01 -4.82
N SER A 133 12.00 11.04 -5.56
CA SER A 133 12.22 9.62 -5.31
C SER A 133 13.68 9.22 -5.59
N ALA A 134 14.26 8.41 -4.70
CA ALA A 134 15.67 8.01 -4.79
C ALA A 134 16.00 7.21 -6.06
N ASN A 135 15.04 6.43 -6.58
CA ASN A 135 15.27 5.62 -7.79
C ASN A 135 14.90 6.35 -9.08
N GLY A 136 14.26 7.51 -9.03
CA GLY A 136 13.84 8.25 -10.21
C GLY A 136 12.86 7.51 -11.13
N ASP A 137 12.24 6.43 -10.65
CA ASP A 137 11.41 5.54 -11.43
C ASP A 137 10.02 6.14 -11.70
N THR A 138 9.68 6.28 -12.96
CA THR A 138 8.36 6.71 -13.45
C THR A 138 7.67 5.59 -14.21
N LEU A 139 6.34 5.69 -14.33
CA LEU A 139 5.52 4.74 -15.09
C LEU A 139 5.44 5.15 -16.58
N ASN A 140 5.04 4.20 -17.41
CA ASN A 140 4.60 4.42 -18.78
C ASN A 140 5.63 5.13 -19.70
N GLY A 141 6.92 4.98 -19.40
CA GLY A 141 7.98 5.57 -20.22
C GLY A 141 8.19 7.07 -20.01
N MET A 142 7.52 7.69 -19.05
CA MET A 142 7.87 9.04 -18.64
C MET A 142 9.31 9.11 -18.15
N THR A 143 9.92 10.27 -18.23
CA THR A 143 11.24 10.55 -17.65
C THR A 143 11.24 11.94 -17.03
N PHE A 144 12.06 12.14 -16.01
CA PHE A 144 12.29 13.48 -15.48
C PHE A 144 13.77 13.73 -15.16
N SER A 145 14.11 14.98 -15.08
CA SER A 145 15.39 15.45 -14.57
C SER A 145 15.19 16.62 -13.61
N ILE A 146 16.02 16.69 -12.58
CA ILE A 146 16.06 17.77 -11.60
C ILE A 146 17.46 18.34 -11.48
N SER A 147 17.55 19.64 -11.25
CA SER A 147 18.82 20.32 -10.96
C SER A 147 18.57 21.50 -10.03
N GLY A 148 19.51 21.75 -9.11
CA GLY A 148 19.46 22.90 -8.20
C GLY A 148 18.41 22.80 -7.06
N TRP A 149 17.81 21.65 -6.86
CA TRP A 149 16.86 21.36 -5.78
C TRP A 149 17.53 20.62 -4.63
N THR A 150 17.04 20.84 -3.43
CA THR A 150 17.30 20.02 -2.26
C THR A 150 16.11 19.10 -2.03
N THR A 151 16.39 17.83 -1.73
CA THR A 151 15.36 16.83 -1.42
C THR A 151 15.20 16.70 0.09
N TYR A 152 13.96 16.71 0.58
CA TYR A 152 13.60 16.10 1.85
C TYR A 152 13.12 14.68 1.59
N ASP A 153 13.68 13.73 2.32
CA ASP A 153 13.30 12.32 2.27
C ASP A 153 13.13 11.78 3.70
N ALA A 154 11.92 11.35 4.03
CA ALA A 154 11.59 10.81 5.35
C ALA A 154 12.33 9.50 5.66
N SER A 155 12.83 8.77 4.66
CA SER A 155 13.61 7.55 4.85
C SER A 155 15.04 7.82 5.32
N GLU A 156 15.61 8.97 4.95
CA GLU A 156 17.03 9.33 5.16
C GLU A 156 17.27 10.15 6.43
N THR A 157 16.21 10.59 7.13
CA THR A 157 16.34 11.45 8.31
C THR A 157 15.34 11.10 9.40
N THR A 158 15.70 11.39 10.65
CA THR A 158 14.79 11.34 11.81
C THR A 158 14.07 12.66 12.07
N VAL A 159 14.45 13.72 11.36
CA VAL A 159 13.89 15.06 11.53
C VAL A 159 12.62 15.21 10.74
N ALA A 160 11.60 15.84 11.32
CA ALA A 160 10.36 16.18 10.63
C ALA A 160 10.62 17.19 9.51
N PRO A 161 9.82 17.18 8.42
CA PRO A 161 10.04 18.06 7.27
C PRO A 161 9.75 19.53 7.60
N THR A 162 10.73 20.41 7.44
CA THR A 162 10.60 21.86 7.69
C THR A 162 9.50 22.50 6.82
N TYR A 163 9.39 22.03 5.58
CA TYR A 163 8.44 22.58 4.62
C TYR A 163 7.22 21.69 4.40
N GLY A 164 7.07 20.61 5.20
CA GLY A 164 6.11 19.57 4.92
C GLY A 164 6.61 18.60 3.82
N CYS A 165 5.80 17.60 3.52
CA CYS A 165 6.09 16.63 2.47
C CYS A 165 4.77 16.13 1.84
N ALA A 166 4.85 15.40 0.74
CA ALA A 166 3.72 14.67 0.20
C ALA A 166 3.44 13.37 0.99
N LEU A 167 2.42 12.63 0.59
CA LEU A 167 1.99 11.39 1.27
C LEU A 167 3.05 10.27 1.21
N ASP A 168 4.02 10.39 0.32
CA ASP A 168 5.19 9.51 0.22
C ASP A 168 6.36 9.94 1.15
N GLY A 169 6.21 11.04 1.88
CA GLY A 169 7.26 11.56 2.75
C GLY A 169 8.37 12.31 2.02
N LEU A 170 8.11 12.78 0.81
CA LEU A 170 9.09 13.42 -0.07
C LEU A 170 8.67 14.85 -0.43
N CYS A 171 9.65 15.75 -0.61
CA CYS A 171 9.46 17.03 -1.30
C CYS A 171 10.78 17.56 -1.86
N LEU A 172 10.68 18.48 -2.82
CA LEU A 172 11.78 19.29 -3.32
C LEU A 172 11.65 20.72 -2.83
N TYR A 173 12.76 21.37 -2.44
CA TYR A 173 12.77 22.79 -2.12
C TYR A 173 14.07 23.47 -2.62
N ALA A 174 13.95 24.72 -2.97
CA ALA A 174 15.07 25.52 -3.42
C ALA A 174 14.82 27.04 -3.21
N THR A 175 15.89 27.80 -3.02
CA THR A 175 15.87 29.28 -2.92
C THR A 175 16.52 29.96 -4.12
N GLY A 176 17.33 29.21 -4.87
CA GLY A 176 18.09 29.75 -6.00
C GLY A 176 17.27 29.82 -7.30
N THR A 177 17.67 30.70 -8.19
CA THR A 177 17.00 30.93 -9.49
C THR A 177 17.33 29.87 -10.55
N ALA A 178 18.36 29.05 -10.34
CA ALA A 178 18.84 28.03 -11.30
C ALA A 178 18.12 26.68 -11.18
N ALA A 179 17.28 26.51 -10.16
CA ALA A 179 16.60 25.24 -9.94
C ALA A 179 15.58 24.95 -11.05
N ARG A 180 15.58 23.70 -11.52
CA ARG A 180 14.77 23.27 -12.65
C ARG A 180 14.31 21.81 -12.49
N ILE A 181 13.08 21.55 -12.86
CA ILE A 181 12.49 20.22 -13.08
C ILE A 181 12.07 20.16 -14.55
N THR A 182 12.39 19.07 -15.22
CA THR A 182 11.85 18.76 -16.56
C THR A 182 11.21 17.38 -16.52
N LEU A 183 9.92 17.29 -16.78
CA LEU A 183 9.17 16.06 -16.92
C LEU A 183 8.80 15.87 -18.39
N ASN A 184 9.14 14.72 -18.95
CA ASN A 184 8.92 14.41 -20.37
C ASN A 184 7.92 13.28 -20.53
N SER A 185 7.25 13.28 -21.68
CA SER A 185 6.35 12.22 -22.15
C SER A 185 5.18 11.96 -21.18
N VAL A 186 4.66 12.99 -20.53
CA VAL A 186 3.50 12.87 -19.66
C VAL A 186 2.20 12.90 -20.48
N SER A 187 1.44 11.80 -20.49
CA SER A 187 0.14 11.74 -21.16
C SER A 187 -0.93 12.40 -20.31
N ALA A 188 -1.49 13.51 -20.75
CA ALA A 188 -2.46 14.27 -19.97
C ALA A 188 -3.37 15.15 -20.83
N THR A 189 -4.56 15.45 -20.34
CA THR A 189 -5.38 16.61 -20.75
C THR A 189 -5.42 17.68 -19.67
N GLY A 190 -4.89 17.37 -18.48
CA GLY A 190 -4.73 18.28 -17.37
C GLY A 190 -3.62 17.84 -16.43
N LEU A 191 -2.94 18.83 -15.85
CA LEU A 191 -1.88 18.65 -14.86
C LEU A 191 -2.19 19.52 -13.64
N SER A 192 -1.83 19.04 -12.46
CA SER A 192 -1.88 19.82 -11.22
C SER A 192 -0.50 19.79 -10.57
N ILE A 193 0.14 20.95 -10.40
CA ILE A 193 1.42 21.10 -9.70
C ILE A 193 1.12 21.40 -8.24
N TYR A 194 1.50 20.51 -7.33
CA TYR A 194 1.31 20.67 -5.88
C TYR A 194 2.55 21.33 -5.26
N TYR A 195 2.33 22.41 -4.52
CA TYR A 195 3.40 23.20 -3.91
C TYR A 195 3.00 23.75 -2.55
N LYS A 196 3.96 24.21 -1.77
CA LYS A 196 3.71 25.01 -0.56
C LYS A 196 3.62 26.47 -0.97
N ASP A 197 2.57 27.14 -0.56
CA ASP A 197 2.39 28.58 -0.79
C ASP A 197 3.27 29.37 0.20
N THR A 198 4.54 29.51 -0.18
CA THR A 198 5.55 30.36 0.46
C THR A 198 5.53 31.75 -0.20
N LEU A 199 6.53 32.60 0.06
CA LEU A 199 6.72 33.85 -0.70
C LEU A 199 7.50 33.62 -2.00
N GLY A 200 7.97 32.40 -2.24
CA GLY A 200 8.73 32.02 -3.43
C GLY A 200 7.88 32.07 -4.71
N THR A 201 8.55 32.26 -5.82
CA THR A 201 7.95 32.32 -7.16
C THR A 201 8.56 31.24 -8.05
N PHE A 202 7.73 30.47 -8.74
CA PHE A 202 8.18 29.55 -9.77
C PHE A 202 7.45 29.82 -11.09
N ARG A 203 7.97 29.27 -12.17
CA ARG A 203 7.31 29.28 -13.46
C ARG A 203 7.10 27.87 -13.95
N TYR A 204 6.04 27.65 -14.70
CA TYR A 204 5.91 26.42 -15.47
C TYR A 204 5.75 26.70 -16.96
N THR A 205 6.19 25.76 -17.78
CA THR A 205 6.09 25.80 -19.24
C THR A 205 5.61 24.45 -19.74
N ILE A 206 4.64 24.44 -20.66
CA ILE A 206 4.16 23.24 -21.36
C ILE A 206 4.66 23.31 -22.81
N ASP A 207 5.31 22.22 -23.27
CA ASP A 207 5.76 22.00 -24.65
C ASP A 207 6.58 23.16 -25.24
N GLY A 208 7.41 23.79 -24.41
CA GLY A 208 8.22 24.94 -24.81
C GLY A 208 7.46 26.22 -25.11
N GLY A 209 6.18 26.29 -24.72
CA GLY A 209 5.35 27.49 -24.85
C GLY A 209 5.77 28.64 -23.93
N THR A 210 4.93 29.66 -23.79
CA THR A 210 5.20 30.81 -22.93
C THR A 210 5.20 30.40 -21.46
N PRO A 211 6.23 30.73 -20.67
CA PRO A 211 6.25 30.46 -19.24
C PRO A 211 5.13 31.19 -18.49
N VAL A 212 4.44 30.47 -17.61
CA VAL A 212 3.43 31.01 -16.69
C VAL A 212 4.04 31.17 -15.31
N VAL A 213 3.94 32.36 -14.75
CA VAL A 213 4.46 32.71 -13.42
C VAL A 213 3.45 32.33 -12.34
N VAL A 214 3.89 31.64 -11.30
CA VAL A 214 3.15 31.32 -10.08
C VAL A 214 3.85 31.99 -8.89
N ALA A 215 3.31 33.11 -8.45
CA ALA A 215 3.81 33.83 -7.28
C ALA A 215 3.10 33.34 -6.02
N GLY A 216 3.87 32.97 -5.00
CA GLY A 216 3.32 32.60 -3.71
C GLY A 216 2.80 33.80 -2.93
N THR A 217 1.82 33.56 -2.07
CA THR A 217 1.21 34.57 -1.19
C THR A 217 1.71 34.51 0.25
N GLY A 218 2.49 33.47 0.58
CA GLY A 218 3.01 33.27 1.92
C GLY A 218 2.01 32.69 2.92
N SER A 219 0.91 32.08 2.47
CA SER A 219 -0.07 31.47 3.38
C SER A 219 0.46 30.29 4.16
N GLY A 220 1.56 29.65 3.70
CA GLY A 220 2.16 28.47 4.29
C GLY A 220 1.39 27.17 4.04
N ASN A 221 0.27 27.22 3.35
CA ASN A 221 -0.58 26.07 3.06
C ASN A 221 -0.06 25.24 1.88
N VAL A 222 -0.42 23.96 1.84
CA VAL A 222 -0.30 23.16 0.62
C VAL A 222 -1.40 23.59 -0.33
N THR A 223 -1.02 23.89 -1.57
CA THR A 223 -1.94 24.31 -2.63
C THR A 223 -1.53 23.69 -3.97
N LYS A 224 -2.27 24.00 -5.02
CA LYS A 224 -1.95 23.53 -6.37
C LYS A 224 -2.28 24.59 -7.43
N VAL A 225 -1.59 24.51 -8.55
CA VAL A 225 -2.00 25.18 -9.78
C VAL A 225 -2.48 24.12 -10.78
N ASP A 226 -3.69 24.31 -11.29
CA ASP A 226 -4.30 23.42 -12.26
C ASP A 226 -4.07 23.94 -13.68
N ILE A 227 -3.56 23.09 -14.57
CA ILE A 227 -3.33 23.32 -15.98
C ILE A 227 -4.34 22.46 -16.73
N THR A 228 -5.27 23.06 -17.45
CA THR A 228 -6.39 22.37 -18.10
C THR A 228 -6.42 22.65 -19.60
N GLY A 229 -7.18 21.84 -20.34
CA GLY A 229 -7.38 22.07 -21.78
C GLY A 229 -6.19 21.64 -22.63
N LEU A 230 -5.30 20.81 -22.13
CA LEU A 230 -4.22 20.24 -22.92
C LEU A 230 -4.79 19.25 -23.95
N ALA A 231 -4.12 19.12 -25.09
CA ALA A 231 -4.45 18.08 -26.07
C ALA A 231 -4.32 16.68 -25.44
N ASN A 232 -5.10 15.72 -25.89
CA ASN A 232 -4.93 14.33 -25.41
C ASN A 232 -3.71 13.71 -26.10
N SER A 233 -2.53 14.06 -25.62
CA SER A 233 -1.23 13.63 -26.14
C SER A 233 -0.20 13.58 -25.03
N THR A 234 1.04 13.29 -25.38
CA THR A 234 2.19 13.43 -24.45
C THR A 234 2.70 14.86 -24.44
N HIS A 235 3.02 15.36 -23.26
CA HIS A 235 3.51 16.72 -23.02
C HIS A 235 4.86 16.72 -22.32
N GLN A 236 5.58 17.84 -22.44
CA GLN A 236 6.70 18.19 -21.58
C GLN A 236 6.25 19.28 -20.60
N LEU A 237 6.48 19.04 -19.31
CA LEU A 237 6.35 20.07 -18.27
C LEU A 237 7.73 20.48 -17.79
N VAL A 238 8.00 21.78 -17.80
CA VAL A 238 9.17 22.35 -17.15
C VAL A 238 8.71 23.22 -15.99
N ILE A 239 9.34 23.09 -14.83
CA ILE A 239 9.22 23.99 -13.68
C ILE A 239 10.58 24.61 -13.45
N ASP A 240 10.69 25.95 -13.42
CA ASP A 240 11.93 26.68 -13.15
C ASP A 240 11.70 27.84 -12.17
N LEU A 241 12.79 28.29 -11.56
CA LEU A 241 12.78 29.34 -10.54
C LEU A 241 13.34 30.69 -11.04
N THR A 242 13.28 30.95 -12.34
CA THR A 242 13.75 32.24 -12.87
C THR A 242 13.00 33.41 -12.24
N GLY A 243 13.73 34.34 -11.64
CA GLY A 243 13.14 35.50 -10.94
C GLY A 243 12.72 35.23 -9.49
N ASN A 244 12.96 34.04 -8.97
CA ASN A 244 12.66 33.72 -7.59
C ASN A 244 13.58 34.44 -6.58
N THR A 245 13.04 34.84 -5.45
CA THR A 245 13.75 35.52 -4.36
C THR A 245 13.57 34.87 -2.98
N ASP A 246 12.78 33.79 -2.91
CA ASP A 246 12.47 33.10 -1.65
C ASP A 246 12.42 31.58 -1.84
N THR A 247 12.08 30.83 -0.82
CA THR A 247 11.97 29.37 -0.87
C THR A 247 10.76 28.96 -1.70
N VAL A 248 10.97 28.07 -2.67
CA VAL A 248 9.92 27.34 -3.39
C VAL A 248 9.95 25.89 -2.95
N VAL A 249 8.78 25.29 -2.73
CA VAL A 249 8.64 23.88 -2.35
C VAL A 249 7.67 23.21 -3.32
N ILE A 250 8.12 22.15 -3.99
CA ILE A 250 7.32 21.33 -4.91
C ILE A 250 7.15 19.93 -4.31
N TYR A 251 5.91 19.47 -4.21
CA TYR A 251 5.57 18.15 -3.70
C TYR A 251 5.46 17.09 -4.80
N GLY A 252 4.99 17.47 -5.96
CA GLY A 252 4.81 16.59 -7.11
C GLY A 252 3.78 17.12 -8.09
N VAL A 253 3.46 16.30 -9.08
CA VAL A 253 2.48 16.61 -10.12
C VAL A 253 1.45 15.50 -10.21
N TYR A 254 0.20 15.86 -10.41
CA TYR A 254 -0.85 14.92 -10.75
C TYR A 254 -1.25 15.12 -12.21
N ALA A 255 -1.24 14.03 -12.99
CA ALA A 255 -1.53 14.06 -14.42
C ALA A 255 -2.77 13.21 -14.74
N THR A 256 -3.75 13.79 -15.39
CA THR A 256 -5.03 13.16 -15.71
C THR A 256 -5.42 13.35 -17.17
N ILE A 257 -6.14 12.36 -17.72
CA ILE A 257 -6.81 12.44 -19.03
C ILE A 257 -8.31 12.52 -18.77
N SER A 258 -9.03 13.34 -19.51
CA SER A 258 -10.47 13.58 -19.29
C SER A 258 -11.36 12.37 -19.59
N SER A 259 -10.86 11.36 -20.32
CA SER A 259 -11.60 10.13 -20.64
C SER A 259 -11.77 9.21 -19.43
N ASN A 260 -12.76 8.33 -19.51
CA ASN A 260 -12.91 7.18 -18.61
C ASN A 260 -11.70 6.24 -18.72
N GLY A 261 -11.40 5.54 -17.66
CA GLY A 261 -10.31 4.57 -17.63
C GLY A 261 -9.71 4.40 -16.25
N VAL A 262 -8.49 3.86 -16.20
CA VAL A 262 -7.77 3.61 -14.95
C VAL A 262 -6.56 4.53 -14.82
N GLU A 263 -6.32 4.99 -13.60
CA GLU A 263 -5.13 5.74 -13.17
C GLU A 263 -4.36 4.90 -12.14
N ILE A 264 -3.08 4.69 -12.38
CA ILE A 264 -2.17 4.06 -11.41
C ILE A 264 -1.37 5.16 -10.72
N GLN A 265 -1.48 5.20 -9.40
CA GLN A 265 -0.86 6.22 -8.56
C GLN A 265 0.25 5.57 -7.73
N LYS A 266 1.48 6.04 -7.88
CA LYS A 266 2.67 5.50 -7.21
C LYS A 266 3.19 6.53 -6.21
N PHE A 267 3.09 6.20 -4.89
CA PHE A 267 3.52 7.05 -3.79
C PHE A 267 4.21 6.24 -2.66
N GLY A 268 5.09 5.33 -3.04
CA GLY A 268 6.03 4.67 -2.14
C GLY A 268 7.28 5.51 -1.92
N ASN A 269 8.08 5.13 -0.90
CA ASN A 269 9.35 5.74 -0.57
C ASN A 269 10.40 4.66 -0.28
N ALA A 270 11.48 4.63 -1.03
CA ALA A 270 12.55 3.65 -0.85
C ALA A 270 13.18 3.75 0.55
N ASN A 271 13.67 2.62 1.06
CA ASN A 271 14.31 2.48 2.37
C ASN A 271 13.44 2.81 3.59
N ILE A 272 12.25 3.40 3.43
CA ILE A 272 11.40 3.77 4.56
C ILE A 272 10.95 2.52 5.33
N THR A 273 10.82 2.67 6.65
CA THR A 273 10.22 1.71 7.57
C THR A 273 8.83 2.20 7.99
N ALA A 274 8.04 1.35 8.63
CA ALA A 274 6.74 1.77 9.14
C ALA A 274 6.87 2.96 10.12
N ASP A 275 7.87 2.94 11.01
CA ASP A 275 8.13 4.06 11.92
C ASP A 275 8.67 5.31 11.18
N GLY A 276 9.26 5.14 10.01
CA GLY A 276 9.62 6.26 9.13
C GLY A 276 8.42 7.11 8.71
N TYR A 277 7.29 6.48 8.45
CA TYR A 277 6.04 7.17 8.12
C TYR A 277 5.44 7.96 9.28
N THR A 278 5.74 7.62 10.54
CA THR A 278 5.15 8.35 11.70
C THR A 278 5.47 9.85 11.71
N LYS A 279 6.59 10.25 11.11
CA LYS A 279 7.00 11.66 10.98
C LYS A 279 6.14 12.46 10.00
N VAL A 280 5.40 11.79 9.13
CA VAL A 280 4.72 12.40 7.99
C VAL A 280 3.21 12.18 7.99
N LEU A 281 2.67 11.54 9.02
CA LEU A 281 1.24 11.21 9.11
C LEU A 281 0.32 12.42 8.94
N SER A 282 0.71 13.57 9.48
CA SER A 282 -0.09 14.80 9.40
C SER A 282 -0.23 15.37 7.98
N TYR A 283 0.65 14.98 7.06
CA TYR A 283 0.63 15.45 5.67
C TYR A 283 -0.17 14.54 4.73
N ILE A 284 -0.31 13.26 5.11
CA ILE A 284 -1.02 12.24 4.31
C ILE A 284 -2.46 12.66 3.97
N PRO A 285 -3.30 13.13 4.91
CA PRO A 285 -4.72 13.35 4.66
C PRO A 285 -5.00 14.28 3.49
N TYR A 286 -4.29 15.40 3.38
CA TYR A 286 -4.50 16.35 2.29
C TYR A 286 -4.29 15.70 0.92
N PHE A 287 -3.13 15.07 0.71
CA PHE A 287 -2.81 14.45 -0.57
C PHE A 287 -3.68 13.23 -0.85
N ALA A 288 -3.92 12.38 0.15
CA ALA A 288 -4.78 11.22 0.02
C ALA A 288 -6.18 11.60 -0.46
N GLN A 289 -6.78 12.66 0.09
CA GLN A 289 -8.09 13.19 -0.34
C GLN A 289 -8.06 13.78 -1.75
N GLN A 290 -6.98 14.46 -2.15
CA GLN A 290 -6.83 15.00 -3.51
C GLN A 290 -6.67 13.87 -4.55
N LEU A 291 -5.86 12.88 -4.28
CA LEU A 291 -5.65 11.73 -5.16
C LEU A 291 -6.85 10.79 -5.18
N ASN A 292 -7.45 10.57 -4.02
CA ASN A 292 -8.70 9.85 -3.80
C ASN A 292 -8.78 8.47 -4.51
N PRO A 293 -7.85 7.55 -4.26
CA PRO A 293 -7.85 6.21 -4.87
C PRO A 293 -9.02 5.36 -4.38
N ASP A 294 -9.49 4.43 -5.23
CA ASP A 294 -10.55 3.48 -4.88
C ASP A 294 -10.00 2.31 -4.06
N ILE A 295 -8.75 1.93 -4.34
CA ILE A 295 -8.02 0.89 -3.65
C ILE A 295 -6.55 1.28 -3.52
N ILE A 296 -5.91 0.95 -2.39
CA ILE A 296 -4.48 1.19 -2.14
C ILE A 296 -3.82 -0.12 -1.75
N PHE A 297 -2.78 -0.51 -2.46
CA PHE A 297 -1.86 -1.59 -2.11
C PHE A 297 -0.70 -1.05 -1.29
N MET A 298 -0.57 -1.54 -0.04
CA MET A 298 0.41 -1.10 0.94
C MET A 298 1.46 -2.21 1.14
N ILE A 299 2.66 -2.05 0.57
CA ILE A 299 3.76 -3.03 0.67
C ILE A 299 4.86 -2.47 1.54
N ILE A 300 5.07 -3.05 2.72
CA ILE A 300 6.07 -2.62 3.71
C ILE A 300 6.52 -3.78 4.59
N GLY A 301 7.60 -3.60 5.34
CA GLY A 301 8.08 -4.58 6.31
C GLY A 301 9.43 -5.19 5.96
N THR A 302 9.87 -5.12 4.70
CA THR A 302 11.21 -5.59 4.30
C THR A 302 12.31 -4.79 5.02
N ASN A 303 12.18 -3.47 5.09
CA ASN A 303 13.15 -2.61 5.77
C ASN A 303 13.06 -2.74 7.30
N ASP A 304 11.85 -2.87 7.85
CA ASP A 304 11.65 -3.13 9.28
C ASP A 304 12.34 -4.42 9.70
N TYR A 305 12.18 -5.49 8.91
CA TYR A 305 12.83 -6.78 9.10
C TYR A 305 14.36 -6.66 9.07
N ARG A 306 14.93 -6.14 7.95
CA ARG A 306 16.38 -6.09 7.77
C ARG A 306 17.11 -5.14 8.72
N LEU A 307 16.41 -4.11 9.21
CA LEU A 307 16.95 -3.15 10.19
C LEU A 307 16.65 -3.56 11.63
N GLY A 308 16.01 -4.71 11.85
CA GLY A 308 15.73 -5.27 13.16
C GLY A 308 14.79 -4.40 14.00
N ARG A 309 13.82 -3.71 13.37
CA ARG A 309 12.81 -2.95 14.11
C ARG A 309 12.03 -3.87 15.02
N THR A 310 11.78 -3.46 16.27
CA THR A 310 11.02 -4.28 17.21
C THR A 310 9.59 -4.51 16.70
N LEU A 311 9.05 -5.69 17.01
CA LEU A 311 7.70 -6.05 16.58
C LEU A 311 6.64 -5.09 17.15
N THR A 312 6.85 -4.58 18.38
CA THR A 312 5.98 -3.57 18.98
C THR A 312 6.04 -2.24 18.23
N ASN A 313 7.24 -1.78 17.85
CA ASN A 313 7.39 -0.55 17.07
C ASN A 313 6.70 -0.69 15.71
N PHE A 314 6.97 -1.79 15.00
CA PHE A 314 6.34 -2.08 13.71
C PHE A 314 4.81 -2.08 13.81
N TYR A 315 4.25 -2.79 14.81
CA TYR A 315 2.80 -2.82 15.05
C TYR A 315 2.21 -1.43 15.27
N THR A 316 2.80 -0.65 16.19
CA THR A 316 2.31 0.68 16.55
C THR A 316 2.36 1.65 15.36
N ALA A 317 3.51 1.68 14.67
CA ALA A 317 3.73 2.55 13.53
C ALA A 317 2.80 2.20 12.35
N LEU A 318 2.72 0.91 12.00
CA LEU A 318 1.83 0.44 10.93
C LEU A 318 0.36 0.73 11.24
N THR A 319 -0.06 0.51 12.48
CA THR A 319 -1.43 0.83 12.92
C THR A 319 -1.73 2.32 12.74
N SER A 320 -0.84 3.20 13.21
CA SER A 320 -1.01 4.65 13.07
C SER A 320 -1.08 5.09 11.60
N TRP A 321 -0.24 4.51 10.75
CA TRP A 321 -0.22 4.81 9.32
C TRP A 321 -1.51 4.37 8.62
N VAL A 322 -1.96 3.13 8.87
CA VAL A 322 -3.23 2.60 8.35
C VAL A 322 -4.41 3.44 8.81
N GLN A 323 -4.49 3.77 10.10
CA GLN A 323 -5.57 4.60 10.67
C GLN A 323 -5.61 6.00 10.07
N THR A 324 -4.46 6.57 9.74
CA THR A 324 -4.38 7.87 9.05
C THR A 324 -5.05 7.80 7.67
N TYR A 325 -4.76 6.76 6.88
CA TYR A 325 -5.44 6.55 5.60
C TYR A 325 -6.93 6.25 5.77
N LYS A 326 -7.31 5.41 6.72
CA LYS A 326 -8.73 5.08 7.01
C LYS A 326 -9.53 6.32 7.40
N THR A 327 -8.94 7.23 8.17
CA THR A 327 -9.57 8.48 8.58
C THR A 327 -9.71 9.44 7.39
N ALA A 328 -8.67 9.55 6.56
CA ALA A 328 -8.68 10.44 5.39
C ALA A 328 -9.58 9.93 4.25
N LEU A 329 -9.68 8.62 4.10
CA LEU A 329 -10.34 7.91 3.00
C LEU A 329 -11.15 6.72 3.55
N PRO A 330 -12.27 6.95 4.25
CA PRO A 330 -13.01 5.88 4.96
C PRO A 330 -13.55 4.79 4.02
N ASP A 331 -13.82 5.12 2.78
CA ASP A 331 -14.40 4.23 1.78
C ASP A 331 -13.37 3.54 0.87
N THR A 332 -12.11 3.94 0.95
CA THR A 332 -11.03 3.32 0.16
C THR A 332 -10.65 1.96 0.72
N CYS A 333 -10.55 0.97 -0.16
CA CYS A 333 -10.01 -0.33 0.20
C CYS A 333 -8.50 -0.22 0.44
N LEU A 334 -8.03 -0.59 1.62
CA LEU A 334 -6.60 -0.74 1.91
C LEU A 334 -6.24 -2.22 1.94
N VAL A 335 -5.24 -2.62 1.17
CA VAL A 335 -4.72 -3.99 1.13
C VAL A 335 -3.29 -3.99 1.66
N LEU A 336 -3.07 -4.57 2.84
CA LEU A 336 -1.74 -4.73 3.41
C LEU A 336 -1.09 -5.97 2.81
N ILE A 337 0.11 -5.83 2.24
CA ILE A 337 0.81 -6.89 1.54
C ILE A 337 2.10 -7.23 2.27
N ALA A 338 2.16 -8.44 2.83
CA ALA A 338 3.37 -8.94 3.45
C ALA A 338 4.36 -9.39 2.36
N PRO A 339 5.60 -8.83 2.33
CA PRO A 339 6.61 -9.17 1.34
C PRO A 339 7.12 -10.62 1.49
N PRO A 340 7.67 -11.24 0.42
CA PRO A 340 8.22 -12.57 0.47
C PRO A 340 9.60 -12.59 1.14
N GLN A 341 10.13 -13.79 1.43
CA GLN A 341 11.47 -13.95 1.98
C GLN A 341 12.53 -13.43 1.00
N CYS A 342 13.14 -12.30 1.34
CA CYS A 342 14.27 -11.71 0.62
C CYS A 342 15.62 -12.28 1.10
N ASN A 343 16.71 -11.94 0.41
CA ASN A 343 18.08 -12.32 0.79
C ASN A 343 18.66 -11.32 1.82
N ALA A 344 17.98 -11.20 2.93
CA ALA A 344 18.42 -10.40 4.08
C ALA A 344 18.15 -11.19 5.38
N THR A 345 18.80 -10.76 6.43
CA THR A 345 18.60 -11.29 7.80
C THR A 345 18.05 -10.20 8.69
N GLY A 346 17.19 -10.56 9.63
CA GLY A 346 16.63 -9.64 10.62
C GLY A 346 16.71 -10.21 12.03
N SER A 347 16.49 -9.37 13.03
CA SER A 347 16.49 -9.77 14.44
C SER A 347 15.30 -10.65 14.82
N TYR A 348 14.23 -10.59 14.07
CA TYR A 348 13.01 -11.40 14.22
C TYR A 348 12.70 -12.11 12.90
N PRO A 349 12.01 -13.27 12.90
CA PRO A 349 11.57 -13.89 11.65
C PRO A 349 10.66 -12.96 10.83
N LEU A 350 10.79 -12.97 9.50
CA LEU A 350 9.92 -12.17 8.62
C LEU A 350 8.44 -12.55 8.77
N THR A 351 8.16 -13.81 9.15
CA THR A 351 6.82 -14.28 9.51
C THR A 351 6.17 -13.49 10.64
N SER A 352 6.96 -13.00 11.61
CA SER A 352 6.44 -12.19 12.70
C SER A 352 5.93 -10.83 12.20
N TYR A 353 6.61 -10.20 11.23
CA TYR A 353 6.14 -8.97 10.58
C TYR A 353 4.88 -9.22 9.74
N ARG A 354 4.85 -10.33 8.99
CA ARG A 354 3.65 -10.79 8.26
C ARG A 354 2.44 -10.94 9.18
N ASP A 355 2.61 -11.60 10.32
CA ASP A 355 1.51 -11.85 11.26
C ASP A 355 1.01 -10.56 11.91
N ILE A 356 1.90 -9.61 12.19
CA ILE A 356 1.53 -8.25 12.62
C ILE A 356 0.73 -7.54 11.52
N MET A 357 1.17 -7.59 10.27
CA MET A 357 0.41 -6.97 9.17
C MET A 357 -1.00 -7.53 9.05
N ARG A 358 -1.15 -8.86 9.19
CA ARG A 358 -2.47 -9.51 9.22
C ARG A 358 -3.31 -9.03 10.39
N LYS A 359 -2.71 -8.95 11.58
CA LYS A 359 -3.38 -8.44 12.79
C LYS A 359 -3.86 -7.00 12.57
N VAL A 360 -2.99 -6.11 12.11
CA VAL A 360 -3.34 -4.69 11.83
C VAL A 360 -4.44 -4.60 10.78
N ALA A 361 -4.38 -5.40 9.71
CA ALA A 361 -5.43 -5.43 8.69
C ALA A 361 -6.79 -5.83 9.31
N THR A 362 -6.82 -6.90 10.11
CA THR A 362 -8.03 -7.37 10.78
C THR A 362 -8.61 -6.32 11.73
N GLU A 363 -7.78 -5.73 12.59
CA GLU A 363 -8.20 -4.75 13.60
C GLU A 363 -8.71 -3.44 13.00
N ASN A 364 -8.26 -3.09 11.78
CA ASN A 364 -8.63 -1.84 11.11
C ASN A 364 -9.61 -2.06 9.93
N ASN A 365 -10.19 -3.24 9.80
CA ASN A 365 -11.10 -3.58 8.68
C ASN A 365 -10.46 -3.25 7.31
N CYS A 366 -9.25 -3.74 7.12
CA CYS A 366 -8.49 -3.68 5.87
C CYS A 366 -8.38 -5.08 5.26
N GLU A 367 -8.05 -5.14 3.99
CA GLU A 367 -7.69 -6.38 3.34
C GLU A 367 -6.23 -6.75 3.62
N PHE A 368 -5.90 -8.04 3.45
CA PHE A 368 -4.58 -8.56 3.64
C PHE A 368 -4.20 -9.53 2.50
N PHE A 369 -2.96 -9.46 2.06
CA PHE A 369 -2.36 -10.43 1.15
C PHE A 369 -0.96 -10.82 1.63
N SER A 370 -0.69 -12.11 1.72
CA SER A 370 0.63 -12.63 2.09
C SER A 370 1.36 -13.15 0.85
N LEU A 371 2.21 -12.33 0.25
CA LEU A 371 3.12 -12.80 -0.77
C LEU A 371 4.15 -13.77 -0.18
N TYR A 372 4.46 -13.64 1.11
CA TYR A 372 5.32 -14.60 1.83
C TYR A 372 4.80 -16.04 1.74
N ASP A 373 3.48 -16.24 1.90
CA ASP A 373 2.86 -17.56 1.89
C ASP A 373 2.50 -18.04 0.47
N ASP A 374 2.48 -17.14 -0.50
CA ASP A 374 2.15 -17.43 -1.89
C ASP A 374 3.38 -17.60 -2.81
N PHE A 375 4.51 -17.05 -2.39
CA PHE A 375 5.79 -17.10 -3.10
C PHE A 375 6.57 -18.37 -2.72
N PRO A 376 7.58 -18.80 -3.50
CA PRO A 376 8.49 -19.88 -3.07
C PRO A 376 9.08 -19.59 -1.69
N SER A 377 9.16 -20.64 -0.85
CA SER A 377 9.44 -20.54 0.60
C SER A 377 10.80 -19.95 0.97
N SER A 378 11.72 -19.81 0.00
CA SER A 378 13.02 -19.20 0.22
C SER A 378 13.42 -18.28 -0.92
N TYR A 379 14.24 -17.27 -0.62
CA TYR A 379 14.86 -16.43 -1.63
C TYR A 379 15.59 -17.26 -2.71
N ALA A 380 16.40 -18.23 -2.30
CA ALA A 380 17.20 -19.06 -3.22
C ALA A 380 16.30 -19.80 -4.23
N THR A 381 15.21 -20.39 -3.76
CA THR A 381 14.24 -21.08 -4.63
C THR A 381 13.57 -20.09 -5.57
N ALA A 382 13.05 -18.97 -5.06
CA ALA A 382 12.40 -17.96 -5.89
C ALA A 382 13.37 -17.34 -6.91
N ASN A 383 14.64 -17.12 -6.53
CA ASN A 383 15.67 -16.61 -7.42
C ASN A 383 16.03 -17.60 -8.53
N SER A 384 16.04 -18.92 -8.23
CA SER A 384 16.27 -19.94 -9.26
C SER A 384 15.18 -20.00 -10.33
N TYR A 385 13.96 -19.54 -10.01
CA TYR A 385 12.86 -19.34 -10.97
C TYR A 385 12.91 -17.99 -11.68
N GLY A 386 13.94 -17.17 -11.44
CA GLY A 386 14.11 -15.88 -12.09
C GLY A 386 13.07 -14.84 -11.66
N LEU A 387 12.70 -14.80 -10.38
CA LEU A 387 11.69 -13.86 -9.86
C LEU A 387 12.29 -12.62 -9.21
N TRP A 388 13.60 -12.60 -8.94
CA TRP A 388 14.29 -11.51 -8.25
C TRP A 388 15.20 -10.71 -9.20
N ASN A 389 15.25 -9.40 -9.00
CA ASN A 389 16.19 -8.49 -9.65
C ASN A 389 17.50 -8.38 -8.86
N ASP A 390 17.37 -8.33 -7.54
CA ASP A 390 18.46 -8.22 -6.59
C ASP A 390 18.08 -8.93 -5.27
N ALA A 391 18.88 -8.76 -4.23
CA ALA A 391 18.65 -9.39 -2.93
C ALA A 391 17.30 -9.01 -2.27
N LEU A 392 16.70 -7.89 -2.64
CA LEU A 392 15.56 -7.29 -1.95
C LEU A 392 14.33 -7.05 -2.85
N HIS A 393 14.49 -7.00 -4.17
CA HIS A 393 13.45 -6.55 -5.09
C HIS A 393 13.15 -7.57 -6.18
N LEU A 394 11.89 -7.69 -6.52
CA LEU A 394 11.44 -8.50 -7.65
C LEU A 394 11.89 -7.88 -8.98
N ASN A 395 12.16 -8.73 -9.96
CA ASN A 395 12.22 -8.31 -11.35
C ASN A 395 10.80 -8.29 -11.98
N ASN A 396 10.72 -8.08 -13.28
CA ASN A 396 9.44 -8.02 -13.97
C ASN A 396 8.62 -9.32 -13.87
N ASN A 397 9.27 -10.51 -13.83
CA ASN A 397 8.55 -11.78 -13.70
C ASN A 397 7.91 -11.91 -12.30
N GLY A 398 8.67 -11.60 -11.24
CA GLY A 398 8.15 -11.60 -9.88
C GLY A 398 7.09 -10.53 -9.65
N ALA A 399 7.26 -9.36 -10.26
CA ALA A 399 6.28 -8.28 -10.22
C ALA A 399 4.99 -8.63 -10.99
N ASP A 400 5.08 -9.30 -12.15
CA ASP A 400 3.92 -9.80 -12.89
C ASP A 400 3.16 -10.87 -12.08
N PHE A 401 3.89 -11.81 -11.45
CA PHE A 401 3.30 -12.79 -10.56
C PHE A 401 2.45 -12.11 -9.47
N LEU A 402 3.05 -11.21 -8.70
CA LEU A 402 2.32 -10.49 -7.64
C LEU A 402 1.13 -9.70 -8.20
N SER A 403 1.32 -8.97 -9.30
CA SER A 403 0.27 -8.13 -9.88
C SER A 403 -0.93 -8.94 -10.36
N ARG A 404 -0.72 -10.14 -10.92
CA ARG A 404 -1.81 -11.05 -11.30
C ARG A 404 -2.55 -11.62 -10.11
N GLU A 405 -1.86 -11.97 -9.03
CA GLU A 405 -2.52 -12.43 -7.82
C GLU A 405 -3.35 -11.29 -7.17
N LEU A 406 -2.80 -10.07 -7.09
CA LEU A 406 -3.57 -8.91 -6.60
C LEU A 406 -4.78 -8.60 -7.50
N TYR A 407 -4.61 -8.67 -8.82
CA TYR A 407 -5.70 -8.49 -9.78
C TYR A 407 -6.80 -9.53 -9.56
N LYS A 408 -6.43 -10.79 -9.44
CA LYS A 408 -7.35 -11.91 -9.26
C LYS A 408 -8.18 -11.81 -7.98
N TYR A 409 -7.58 -11.36 -6.87
CA TYR A 409 -8.24 -11.40 -5.57
C TYR A 409 -8.90 -10.08 -5.17
N PHE A 410 -8.42 -8.94 -5.67
CA PHE A 410 -8.88 -7.63 -5.19
C PHE A 410 -9.45 -6.71 -6.28
N LEU A 411 -9.14 -6.95 -7.56
CA LEU A 411 -9.54 -6.12 -8.69
C LEU A 411 -10.48 -6.84 -9.66
#